data_a17cdb36f799b20118c996adcbe37077
#
_entry.id   a17cdb36f799b20118c996adcbe37077
#
_cell.length_a   1.000
_cell.length_b   1.000
_cell.length_c   1.000
_cell.angle_alpha   90.00
_cell.angle_beta   90.00
_cell.angle_gamma   90.00
#
_symmetry.space_group_name_H-M   'P 1'
#
loop_
_entity.id
_entity.type
_entity.pdbx_description
1 polymer ?
#
loop_
_entity_poly.entity_id
_entity_poly.type
_entity_poly.pdbx_seq_one_letter_code
_entity_poly.pdbx_strand_id
1 'polypeptide(L)'
;MSHVVDTPECSCAALPDLGEMPLGELARSHPQALGLLRSLRLDYCCGGARSLREAAAERGLDLQQLQRDIAALQPQASELPQQPAQLVDHILQRFHATHRAELPELVRLAHKVERVHAGHAQVPRGLEELLQRCLDELSQHMDKEEQILFPMMQRVAPGTNLQPPVARMRAEHNDHAQLLVELRRATDDFRPPAEACNSWRALYAGVAKFCDDLVQHIHLENNLLFPAFEPARGA
;
A
#
# COMPACT_ATOMS: atom_id res chain seq x y z
N MET A 1 -28.01 22.39 -56.09
CA MET A 1 -28.18 22.50 -54.61
C MET A 1 -27.54 21.30 -54.02
N SER A 2 -26.26 21.42 -53.63
CA SER A 2 -25.49 20.33 -53.06
C SER A 2 -25.49 20.47 -51.53
N HIS A 3 -26.10 19.51 -50.84
CA HIS A 3 -26.03 19.40 -49.38
C HIS A 3 -24.68 18.87 -48.96
N VAL A 4 -23.87 19.72 -48.31
CA VAL A 4 -22.69 19.30 -47.56
C VAL A 4 -23.18 18.73 -46.24
N VAL A 5 -22.96 17.46 -46.02
CA VAL A 5 -23.23 16.79 -44.75
C VAL A 5 -22.02 17.07 -43.84
N ASP A 6 -22.23 17.91 -42.84
CA ASP A 6 -21.27 18.19 -41.78
C ASP A 6 -21.15 16.94 -40.88
N THR A 7 -20.02 16.24 -40.92
CA THR A 7 -19.68 15.17 -40.01
C THR A 7 -19.23 15.81 -38.70
N PRO A 8 -19.81 15.45 -37.54
CA PRO A 8 -19.33 15.98 -36.29
C PRO A 8 -17.91 15.40 -36.01
N GLU A 9 -16.94 16.31 -35.93
CA GLU A 9 -15.61 16.00 -35.42
C GLU A 9 -15.75 15.42 -34.01
N CYS A 10 -15.37 14.18 -33.86
CA CYS A 10 -15.25 13.52 -32.55
C CYS A 10 -14.15 14.26 -31.78
N SER A 11 -14.53 15.17 -30.89
CA SER A 11 -13.62 15.84 -29.97
C SER A 11 -13.04 14.77 -29.05
N CYS A 12 -11.87 14.24 -29.38
CA CYS A 12 -11.04 13.51 -28.45
C CYS A 12 -10.65 14.49 -27.34
N ALA A 13 -11.43 14.54 -26.26
CA ALA A 13 -11.00 15.20 -25.04
C ALA A 13 -9.64 14.62 -24.66
N ALA A 14 -8.60 15.46 -24.66
CA ALA A 14 -7.26 15.04 -24.24
C ALA A 14 -7.36 14.46 -22.84
N LEU A 15 -6.92 13.21 -22.67
CA LEU A 15 -6.83 12.58 -21.34
C LEU A 15 -5.96 13.49 -20.45
N PRO A 16 -6.32 13.68 -19.18
CA PRO A 16 -5.49 14.45 -18.27
C PRO A 16 -4.10 13.80 -18.22
N ASP A 17 -3.06 14.62 -18.35
CA ASP A 17 -1.69 14.11 -18.25
C ASP A 17 -1.36 13.79 -16.78
N LEU A 18 -1.60 12.55 -16.42
CA LEU A 18 -1.29 12.02 -15.08
C LEU A 18 0.21 11.70 -14.92
N GLY A 19 1.01 11.85 -15.99
CA GLY A 19 2.40 11.42 -15.99
C GLY A 19 3.26 12.10 -14.94
N GLU A 20 3.07 13.39 -14.73
CA GLU A 20 3.83 14.18 -13.75
C GLU A 20 3.21 14.14 -12.33
N MET A 21 2.03 13.55 -12.19
CA MET A 21 1.38 13.44 -10.88
C MET A 21 2.14 12.50 -9.95
N PRO A 22 2.48 12.93 -8.71
CA PRO A 22 3.06 12.05 -7.71
C PRO A 22 2.15 10.86 -7.40
N LEU A 23 2.73 9.66 -7.22
CA LEU A 23 1.95 8.44 -6.98
C LEU A 23 1.06 8.53 -5.73
N GLY A 24 1.53 9.20 -4.67
CA GLY A 24 0.74 9.40 -3.46
C GLY A 24 -0.47 10.32 -3.68
N GLU A 25 -0.33 11.35 -4.53
CA GLU A 25 -1.43 12.21 -4.94
C GLU A 25 -2.40 11.47 -5.85
N LEU A 26 -1.90 10.71 -6.81
CA LEU A 26 -2.70 9.86 -7.68
C LEU A 26 -3.53 8.86 -6.86
N ALA A 27 -2.91 8.20 -5.90
CA ALA A 27 -3.58 7.25 -5.00
C ALA A 27 -4.69 7.91 -4.16
N ARG A 28 -4.48 9.17 -3.75
CA ARG A 28 -5.45 9.95 -2.97
C ARG A 28 -6.61 10.46 -3.82
N SER A 29 -6.32 10.97 -5.02
CA SER A 29 -7.32 11.60 -5.92
C SER A 29 -8.06 10.58 -6.78
N HIS A 30 -7.49 9.39 -6.99
CA HIS A 30 -8.05 8.31 -7.81
C HIS A 30 -8.06 7.00 -7.03
N PRO A 31 -8.87 6.87 -5.95
CA PRO A 31 -8.89 5.67 -5.12
C PRO A 31 -9.23 4.39 -5.91
N GLN A 32 -9.98 4.49 -7.00
CA GLN A 32 -10.24 3.39 -7.92
C GLN A 32 -8.96 2.83 -8.58
N ALA A 33 -7.88 3.62 -8.67
CA ALA A 33 -6.62 3.19 -9.27
C ALA A 33 -5.74 2.36 -8.30
N LEU A 34 -6.03 2.34 -6.99
CA LEU A 34 -5.20 1.65 -5.99
C LEU A 34 -4.99 0.17 -6.32
N GLY A 35 -6.03 -0.53 -6.78
CA GLY A 35 -5.93 -1.93 -7.19
C GLY A 35 -4.97 -2.12 -8.37
N LEU A 36 -5.03 -1.23 -9.37
CA LEU A 36 -4.14 -1.26 -10.53
C LEU A 36 -2.70 -0.93 -10.13
N LEU A 37 -2.47 0.15 -9.38
CA LEU A 37 -1.14 0.54 -8.90
C LEU A 37 -0.47 -0.60 -8.13
N ARG A 38 -1.23 -1.28 -7.26
CA ARG A 38 -0.77 -2.42 -6.47
C ARG A 38 -0.43 -3.62 -7.34
N SER A 39 -1.29 -3.97 -8.32
CA SER A 39 -1.03 -5.09 -9.23
C SER A 39 0.23 -4.87 -10.08
N LEU A 40 0.52 -3.62 -10.44
CA LEU A 40 1.71 -3.20 -11.17
C LEU A 40 2.91 -2.94 -10.25
N ARG A 41 2.75 -3.10 -8.94
CA ARG A 41 3.80 -2.89 -7.91
C ARG A 41 4.38 -1.49 -7.94
N LEU A 42 3.56 -0.49 -8.20
CA LEU A 42 3.93 0.92 -8.09
C LEU A 42 3.80 1.34 -6.63
N ASP A 43 4.91 1.81 -6.05
CA ASP A 43 4.98 2.17 -4.64
C ASP A 43 4.37 3.57 -4.43
N TYR A 44 3.08 3.61 -4.17
CA TYR A 44 2.35 4.82 -3.86
C TYR A 44 2.28 5.14 -2.36
N CYS A 45 2.69 4.21 -1.49
CA CYS A 45 2.63 4.40 -0.03
C CYS A 45 3.90 5.04 0.55
N CYS A 46 5.08 4.53 0.24
CA CYS A 46 6.37 5.04 0.73
C CYS A 46 7.09 5.84 -0.35
N GLY A 47 7.08 5.36 -1.59
CA GLY A 47 7.61 6.03 -2.78
C GLY A 47 6.67 7.06 -3.42
N GLY A 48 5.63 7.51 -2.72
CA GLY A 48 4.56 8.34 -3.26
C GLY A 48 4.96 9.73 -3.78
N ALA A 49 6.18 10.18 -3.50
CA ALA A 49 6.71 11.45 -4.04
C ALA A 49 7.14 11.36 -5.51
N ARG A 50 7.40 10.14 -6.03
CA ARG A 50 7.77 9.92 -7.43
C ARG A 50 6.56 10.10 -8.34
N SER A 51 6.81 10.62 -9.54
CA SER A 51 5.77 10.76 -10.55
C SER A 51 5.36 9.39 -11.14
N LEU A 52 4.15 9.33 -11.71
CA LEU A 52 3.70 8.14 -12.43
C LEU A 52 4.65 7.77 -13.57
N ARG A 53 5.20 8.78 -14.25
CA ARG A 53 6.19 8.60 -15.34
C ARG A 53 7.45 7.90 -14.86
N GLU A 54 8.05 8.40 -13.78
CA GLU A 54 9.27 7.82 -13.20
C GLU A 54 9.05 6.39 -12.76
N ALA A 55 7.95 6.14 -12.04
CA ALA A 55 7.60 4.82 -11.55
C ALA A 55 7.29 3.82 -12.69
N ALA A 56 6.62 4.26 -13.76
CA ALA A 56 6.36 3.47 -14.94
C ALA A 56 7.68 3.11 -15.67
N ALA A 57 8.60 4.08 -15.83
CA ALA A 57 9.88 3.87 -16.46
C ALA A 57 10.74 2.85 -15.70
N GLU A 58 10.80 2.93 -14.36
CA GLU A 58 11.53 1.96 -13.53
C GLU A 58 11.02 0.52 -13.67
N ARG A 59 9.73 0.36 -13.97
CA ARG A 59 9.08 -0.94 -14.17
C ARG A 59 8.99 -1.38 -15.62
N GLY A 60 9.46 -0.56 -16.57
CA GLY A 60 9.34 -0.85 -18.00
C GLY A 60 7.89 -0.87 -18.50
N LEU A 61 6.99 -0.09 -17.86
CA LEU A 61 5.59 -0.01 -18.23
C LEU A 61 5.37 1.09 -19.28
N ASP A 62 4.41 0.86 -20.18
CA ASP A 62 3.96 1.89 -21.12
C ASP A 62 3.11 2.93 -20.39
N LEU A 63 3.66 4.14 -20.23
CA LEU A 63 2.99 5.23 -19.54
C LEU A 63 1.65 5.60 -20.20
N GLN A 64 1.58 5.62 -21.52
CA GLN A 64 0.35 6.00 -22.23
C GLN A 64 -0.75 4.95 -22.00
N GLN A 65 -0.38 3.68 -22.01
CA GLN A 65 -1.33 2.61 -21.69
C GLN A 65 -1.80 2.72 -20.24
N LEU A 66 -0.88 2.95 -19.32
CA LEU A 66 -1.21 3.10 -17.90
C LEU A 66 -2.15 4.28 -17.63
N GLN A 67 -1.94 5.42 -18.29
CA GLN A 67 -2.85 6.58 -18.20
C GLN A 67 -4.23 6.25 -18.76
N ARG A 68 -4.32 5.52 -19.88
CA ARG A 68 -5.61 5.06 -20.43
C ARG A 68 -6.33 4.10 -19.47
N ASP A 69 -5.61 3.17 -18.88
CA ASP A 69 -6.17 2.20 -17.95
C ASP A 69 -6.73 2.90 -16.71
N ILE A 70 -6.00 3.88 -16.15
CA ILE A 70 -6.47 4.68 -15.01
C ILE A 70 -7.72 5.50 -15.40
N ALA A 71 -7.70 6.14 -16.56
CA ALA A 71 -8.83 6.95 -17.04
C ALA A 71 -10.09 6.13 -17.33
N ALA A 72 -9.94 4.85 -17.69
CA ALA A 72 -11.05 3.93 -17.94
C ALA A 72 -11.73 3.42 -16.66
N LEU A 73 -11.07 3.57 -15.49
CA LEU A 73 -11.65 3.14 -14.22
C LEU A 73 -12.83 4.04 -13.84
N GLN A 74 -13.93 3.40 -13.44
CA GLN A 74 -15.09 4.15 -12.96
C GLN A 74 -14.78 4.85 -11.64
N PRO A 75 -15.11 6.13 -11.49
CA PRO A 75 -14.98 6.81 -10.21
C PRO A 75 -15.76 6.08 -9.13
N GLN A 76 -15.10 5.74 -8.05
CA GLN A 76 -15.73 5.19 -6.86
C GLN A 76 -15.74 6.26 -5.77
N ALA A 77 -16.89 6.47 -5.16
CA ALA A 77 -16.94 7.28 -3.95
C ALA A 77 -16.05 6.61 -2.89
N SER A 78 -15.11 7.37 -2.32
CA SER A 78 -14.32 6.87 -1.22
C SER A 78 -15.21 6.70 0.00
N GLU A 79 -15.32 5.46 0.49
CA GLU A 79 -16.00 5.17 1.77
C GLU A 79 -15.10 5.50 2.98
N LEU A 80 -13.87 5.97 2.74
CA LEU A 80 -12.91 6.31 3.78
C LEU A 80 -13.33 7.56 4.54
N PRO A 81 -13.15 7.57 5.87
CA PRO A 81 -13.40 8.75 6.67
C PRO A 81 -12.56 9.95 6.23
N GLN A 82 -13.19 11.12 6.14
CA GLN A 82 -12.50 12.36 5.76
C GLN A 82 -11.93 13.12 6.97
N GLN A 83 -12.46 12.87 8.16
CA GLN A 83 -12.00 13.50 9.39
C GLN A 83 -10.81 12.74 9.97
N PRO A 84 -9.70 13.42 10.34
CA PRO A 84 -8.51 12.75 10.88
C PRO A 84 -8.80 11.82 12.06
N ALA A 85 -9.65 12.22 13.00
CA ALA A 85 -9.99 11.38 14.14
C ALA A 85 -10.69 10.08 13.74
N GLN A 86 -11.65 10.16 12.80
CA GLN A 86 -12.33 8.97 12.28
C GLN A 86 -11.41 8.09 11.45
N LEU A 87 -10.44 8.68 10.75
CA LEU A 87 -9.44 7.94 10.00
C LEU A 87 -8.50 7.18 10.94
N VAL A 88 -8.10 7.78 12.07
CA VAL A 88 -7.37 7.10 13.15
C VAL A 88 -8.17 5.89 13.66
N ASP A 89 -9.44 6.07 13.99
CA ASP A 89 -10.29 4.97 14.45
C ASP A 89 -10.39 3.84 13.41
N HIS A 90 -10.50 4.20 12.12
CA HIS A 90 -10.51 3.24 11.03
C HIS A 90 -9.19 2.46 10.94
N ILE A 91 -8.04 3.14 11.04
CA ILE A 91 -6.71 2.52 11.04
C ILE A 91 -6.58 1.52 12.19
N LEU A 92 -6.94 1.92 13.40
CA LEU A 92 -6.90 1.08 14.60
C LEU A 92 -7.74 -0.19 14.44
N GLN A 93 -8.99 -0.04 13.99
CA GLN A 93 -9.93 -1.15 13.91
C GLN A 93 -9.68 -2.07 12.73
N ARG A 94 -9.35 -1.51 11.56
CA ARG A 94 -9.21 -2.29 10.32
C ARG A 94 -7.82 -2.88 10.15
N PHE A 95 -6.77 -2.15 10.55
CA PHE A 95 -5.38 -2.57 10.28
C PHE A 95 -4.65 -3.01 11.54
N HIS A 96 -4.56 -2.21 12.59
CA HIS A 96 -3.82 -2.60 13.80
C HIS A 96 -4.38 -3.86 14.43
N ALA A 97 -5.70 -3.92 14.64
CA ALA A 97 -6.35 -5.11 15.19
C ALA A 97 -6.12 -6.34 14.31
N THR A 98 -6.20 -6.18 12.99
CA THR A 98 -5.99 -7.26 12.03
C THR A 98 -4.54 -7.75 12.05
N HIS A 99 -3.55 -6.85 12.01
CA HIS A 99 -2.14 -7.22 12.04
C HIS A 99 -1.78 -7.95 13.33
N ARG A 100 -2.27 -7.48 14.49
CA ARG A 100 -2.06 -8.16 15.78
C ARG A 100 -2.69 -9.55 15.85
N ALA A 101 -3.80 -9.76 15.16
CA ALA A 101 -4.46 -11.06 15.13
C ALA A 101 -3.80 -12.03 14.14
N GLU A 102 -3.43 -11.56 12.96
CA GLU A 102 -3.02 -12.43 11.85
C GLU A 102 -1.52 -12.75 11.86
N LEU A 103 -0.63 -11.81 12.19
CA LEU A 103 0.82 -12.03 12.14
C LEU A 103 1.29 -13.20 13.02
N PRO A 104 0.87 -13.35 14.30
CA PRO A 104 1.25 -14.51 15.11
C PRO A 104 0.83 -15.84 14.48
N GLU A 105 -0.33 -15.86 13.80
CA GLU A 105 -0.80 -17.05 13.11
C GLU A 105 0.05 -17.40 11.89
N LEU A 106 0.50 -16.36 11.13
CA LEU A 106 1.41 -16.55 10.00
C LEU A 106 2.78 -17.06 10.47
N VAL A 107 3.33 -16.54 11.56
CA VAL A 107 4.58 -17.05 12.17
C VAL A 107 4.44 -18.54 12.52
N ARG A 108 3.37 -18.91 13.23
CA ARG A 108 3.08 -20.30 13.62
C ARG A 108 2.90 -21.22 12.39
N LEU A 109 2.26 -20.71 11.35
CA LEU A 109 2.04 -21.46 10.12
C LEU A 109 3.33 -21.64 9.32
N ALA A 110 4.21 -20.62 9.27
CA ALA A 110 5.54 -20.71 8.67
C ALA A 110 6.41 -21.71 9.38
N HIS A 111 6.46 -21.68 10.72
CA HIS A 111 7.14 -22.71 11.53
C HIS A 111 6.70 -24.13 11.16
N LYS A 112 5.37 -24.35 11.09
CA LYS A 112 4.84 -25.67 10.70
C LYS A 112 5.28 -26.08 9.30
N VAL A 113 5.17 -25.17 8.31
CA VAL A 113 5.50 -25.46 6.91
C VAL A 113 7.00 -25.75 6.76
N GLU A 114 7.87 -24.97 7.36
CA GLU A 114 9.32 -25.18 7.29
C GLU A 114 9.74 -26.53 7.90
N ARG A 115 9.15 -26.90 9.02
CA ARG A 115 9.47 -28.17 9.68
C ARG A 115 8.93 -29.38 8.91
N VAL A 116 7.67 -29.34 8.49
CA VAL A 116 7.03 -30.48 7.81
C VAL A 116 7.64 -30.72 6.44
N HIS A 117 8.05 -29.66 5.76
CA HIS A 117 8.60 -29.72 4.41
C HIS A 117 10.12 -29.50 4.36
N ALA A 118 10.85 -29.72 5.46
CA ALA A 118 12.28 -29.43 5.57
C ALA A 118 13.15 -30.05 4.46
N GLY A 119 12.73 -31.21 3.90
CA GLY A 119 13.40 -31.88 2.78
C GLY A 119 12.99 -31.38 1.40
N HIS A 120 12.01 -30.49 1.28
CA HIS A 120 11.57 -30.00 -0.02
C HIS A 120 12.50 -28.88 -0.53
N ALA A 121 12.86 -28.92 -1.82
CA ALA A 121 13.84 -27.98 -2.39
C ALA A 121 13.36 -26.52 -2.32
N GLN A 122 12.05 -26.28 -2.47
CA GLN A 122 11.43 -24.94 -2.49
C GLN A 122 10.79 -24.54 -1.16
N VAL A 123 11.09 -25.26 -0.05
CA VAL A 123 10.56 -24.85 1.26
C VAL A 123 11.04 -23.42 1.58
N PRO A 124 10.15 -22.52 2.08
CA PRO A 124 10.50 -21.11 2.31
C PRO A 124 11.35 -20.95 3.59
N ARG A 125 12.61 -21.40 3.53
CA ARG A 125 13.53 -21.37 4.67
C ARG A 125 13.75 -19.94 5.15
N GLY A 126 13.58 -19.72 6.45
CA GLY A 126 13.75 -18.43 7.09
C GLY A 126 12.51 -17.52 6.99
N LEU A 127 11.41 -18.00 6.44
CA LEU A 127 10.16 -17.24 6.41
C LEU A 127 9.56 -17.05 7.80
N GLU A 128 9.70 -18.06 8.68
CA GLU A 128 9.32 -17.96 10.10
C GLU A 128 10.03 -16.78 10.77
N GLU A 129 11.37 -16.73 10.66
CA GLU A 129 12.18 -15.67 11.26
C GLU A 129 11.85 -14.29 10.68
N LEU A 130 11.63 -14.22 9.37
CA LEU A 130 11.24 -12.98 8.69
C LEU A 130 9.86 -12.48 9.17
N LEU A 131 8.88 -13.36 9.31
CA LEU A 131 7.55 -13.02 9.82
C LEU A 131 7.60 -12.63 11.31
N GLN A 132 8.47 -13.28 12.11
CA GLN A 132 8.68 -12.89 13.50
C GLN A 132 9.25 -11.47 13.58
N ARG A 133 10.23 -11.15 12.76
CA ARG A 133 10.77 -9.78 12.67
C ARG A 133 9.69 -8.77 12.25
N CYS A 134 8.85 -9.10 11.27
CA CYS A 134 7.70 -8.26 10.90
C CYS A 134 6.76 -8.04 12.10
N LEU A 135 6.45 -9.08 12.86
CA LEU A 135 5.60 -9.00 14.04
C LEU A 135 6.20 -8.07 15.11
N ASP A 136 7.49 -8.21 15.40
CA ASP A 136 8.16 -7.43 16.44
C ASP A 136 8.27 -5.96 16.05
N GLU A 137 8.71 -5.65 14.81
CA GLU A 137 8.89 -4.28 14.32
C GLU A 137 7.53 -3.57 14.18
N LEU A 138 6.53 -4.22 13.57
CA LEU A 138 5.21 -3.62 13.37
C LEU A 138 4.46 -3.43 14.69
N SER A 139 4.61 -4.36 15.65
CA SER A 139 4.01 -4.19 16.99
C SER A 139 4.57 -2.95 17.70
N GLN A 140 5.89 -2.77 17.68
CA GLN A 140 6.54 -1.59 18.28
C GLN A 140 6.15 -0.28 17.56
N HIS A 141 5.97 -0.33 16.25
CA HIS A 141 5.51 0.80 15.45
C HIS A 141 4.09 1.21 15.83
N MET A 142 3.14 0.28 15.78
CA MET A 142 1.75 0.50 16.16
C MET A 142 1.61 0.98 17.62
N ASP A 143 2.44 0.48 18.54
CA ASP A 143 2.42 0.94 19.94
C ASP A 143 2.83 2.41 20.06
N LYS A 144 3.80 2.89 19.28
CA LYS A 144 4.18 4.32 19.25
C LYS A 144 3.05 5.19 18.71
N GLU A 145 2.33 4.71 17.71
CA GLU A 145 1.18 5.42 17.15
C GLU A 145 0.04 5.50 18.14
N GLU A 146 -0.36 4.37 18.71
CA GLU A 146 -1.48 4.29 19.64
C GLU A 146 -1.24 5.04 20.94
N GLN A 147 -0.01 4.99 21.46
CA GLN A 147 0.30 5.58 22.76
C GLN A 147 0.76 7.05 22.67
N ILE A 148 1.32 7.46 21.53
CA ILE A 148 1.94 8.77 21.39
C ILE A 148 1.34 9.58 20.24
N LEU A 149 1.51 9.12 18.98
CA LEU A 149 1.20 9.95 17.82
C LEU A 149 -0.30 10.21 17.65
N PHE A 150 -1.13 9.18 17.67
CA PHE A 150 -2.57 9.34 17.49
C PHE A 150 -3.23 10.13 18.61
N PRO A 151 -2.89 9.95 19.91
CA PRO A 151 -3.33 10.84 20.96
C PRO A 151 -2.88 12.29 20.80
N MET A 152 -1.69 12.54 20.26
CA MET A 152 -1.26 13.90 19.92
C MET A 152 -2.14 14.50 18.81
N MET A 153 -2.35 13.77 17.73
CA MET A 153 -3.18 14.20 16.60
C MET A 153 -4.64 14.49 17.01
N GLN A 154 -5.19 13.72 17.93
CA GLN A 154 -6.56 13.90 18.42
C GLN A 154 -6.73 15.14 19.33
N ARG A 155 -5.64 15.63 19.96
CA ARG A 155 -5.66 16.78 20.88
C ARG A 155 -5.41 18.10 20.19
N VAL A 156 -4.93 18.13 18.97
CA VAL A 156 -4.57 19.34 18.24
C VAL A 156 -5.50 19.53 17.04
N ALA A 157 -5.63 20.77 16.58
CA ALA A 157 -6.38 21.03 15.35
C ALA A 157 -5.58 20.55 14.12
N PRO A 158 -6.26 20.13 13.03
CA PRO A 158 -5.62 19.94 11.75
C PRO A 158 -4.85 21.20 11.33
N GLY A 159 -3.69 21.03 10.70
CA GLY A 159 -2.75 22.14 10.40
C GLY A 159 -1.71 22.40 11.48
N THR A 160 -1.85 21.80 12.68
CA THR A 160 -0.78 21.84 13.69
C THR A 160 0.41 21.03 13.19
N ASN A 161 1.61 21.64 13.26
CA ASN A 161 2.84 20.98 12.79
C ASN A 161 3.29 19.88 13.76
N LEU A 162 3.11 18.62 13.38
CA LEU A 162 3.63 17.44 14.06
C LEU A 162 4.76 16.77 13.25
N GLN A 163 5.48 17.53 12.45
CA GLN A 163 6.50 17.00 11.53
C GLN A 163 7.53 16.08 12.19
N PRO A 164 8.12 16.35 13.37
CA PRO A 164 9.14 15.46 13.93
C PRO A 164 8.63 14.03 14.20
N PRO A 165 7.50 13.81 14.91
CA PRO A 165 6.99 12.46 15.09
C PRO A 165 6.47 11.82 13.79
N VAL A 166 5.84 12.58 12.89
CA VAL A 166 5.39 12.10 11.58
C VAL A 166 6.59 11.64 10.73
N ALA A 167 7.68 12.42 10.68
CA ALA A 167 8.88 12.04 9.94
C ALA A 167 9.50 10.73 10.47
N ARG A 168 9.42 10.49 11.78
CA ARG A 168 9.87 9.22 12.37
C ARG A 168 9.01 8.05 11.88
N MET A 169 7.69 8.19 11.86
CA MET A 169 6.79 7.13 11.36
C MET A 169 7.05 6.86 9.88
N ARG A 170 7.20 7.91 9.07
CA ARG A 170 7.54 7.74 7.64
C ARG A 170 8.87 6.99 7.43
N ALA A 171 9.86 7.21 8.29
CA ALA A 171 11.12 6.46 8.23
C ALA A 171 10.89 4.97 8.51
N GLU A 172 10.12 4.64 9.55
CA GLU A 172 9.76 3.26 9.88
C GLU A 172 8.92 2.59 8.77
N HIS A 173 8.04 3.35 8.10
CA HIS A 173 7.31 2.87 6.93
C HIS A 173 8.24 2.46 5.77
N ASN A 174 9.35 3.17 5.56
CA ASN A 174 10.34 2.77 4.57
C ASN A 174 11.04 1.46 4.96
N ASP A 175 11.30 1.24 6.26
CA ASP A 175 11.85 -0.02 6.75
C ASP A 175 10.83 -1.17 6.53
N HIS A 176 9.55 -0.94 6.83
CA HIS A 176 8.48 -1.89 6.54
C HIS A 176 8.33 -2.20 5.05
N ALA A 177 8.53 -1.22 4.17
CA ALA A 177 8.53 -1.46 2.72
C ALA A 177 9.63 -2.44 2.29
N GLN A 178 10.80 -2.42 2.95
CA GLN A 178 11.87 -3.40 2.68
C GLN A 178 11.44 -4.81 3.14
N LEU A 179 10.78 -4.94 4.29
CA LEU A 179 10.23 -6.23 4.74
C LEU A 179 9.24 -6.81 3.73
N LEU A 180 8.39 -5.98 3.12
CA LEU A 180 7.48 -6.43 2.06
C LEU A 180 8.23 -7.01 0.84
N VAL A 181 9.36 -6.40 0.45
CA VAL A 181 10.20 -6.93 -0.63
C VAL A 181 10.82 -8.27 -0.23
N GLU A 182 11.31 -8.41 1.00
CA GLU A 182 11.87 -9.66 1.51
C GLU A 182 10.83 -10.78 1.56
N LEU A 183 9.61 -10.49 2.05
CA LEU A 183 8.50 -11.46 2.08
C LEU A 183 8.12 -11.97 0.69
N ARG A 184 8.03 -11.07 -0.29
CA ARG A 184 7.77 -11.44 -1.69
C ARG A 184 8.85 -12.36 -2.24
N ARG A 185 10.11 -12.03 -1.97
CA ARG A 185 11.25 -12.83 -2.40
C ARG A 185 11.24 -14.22 -1.74
N ALA A 186 11.01 -14.30 -0.44
CA ALA A 186 11.00 -15.54 0.33
C ALA A 186 9.86 -16.50 -0.10
N THR A 187 8.80 -15.95 -0.70
CA THR A 187 7.60 -16.71 -1.13
C THR A 187 7.48 -16.86 -2.64
N ASP A 188 8.52 -16.56 -3.42
CA ASP A 188 8.45 -16.52 -4.89
C ASP A 188 7.22 -15.74 -5.37
N ASP A 189 7.06 -14.52 -4.85
CA ASP A 189 5.92 -13.65 -5.15
C ASP A 189 4.57 -14.30 -4.81
N PHE A 190 4.54 -14.98 -3.65
CA PHE A 190 3.36 -15.70 -3.11
C PHE A 190 2.90 -16.88 -3.97
N ARG A 191 3.80 -17.48 -4.76
CA ARG A 191 3.53 -18.63 -5.63
C ARG A 191 3.97 -19.92 -4.94
N PRO A 192 3.04 -20.69 -4.34
CA PRO A 192 3.39 -21.96 -3.74
C PRO A 192 3.74 -22.98 -4.84
N PRO A 193 4.70 -23.90 -4.60
CA PRO A 193 4.98 -24.97 -5.55
C PRO A 193 3.76 -25.85 -5.80
N ALA A 194 3.74 -26.56 -6.94
CA ALA A 194 2.61 -27.39 -7.34
C ALA A 194 2.24 -28.43 -6.26
N GLU A 195 3.26 -28.99 -5.60
CA GLU A 195 3.16 -30.00 -4.55
C GLU A 195 2.86 -29.44 -3.16
N ALA A 196 2.72 -28.10 -3.03
CA ALA A 196 2.45 -27.48 -1.74
C ALA A 196 1.16 -28.03 -1.12
N CYS A 197 1.23 -28.38 0.16
CA CYS A 197 0.06 -28.77 0.94
C CYS A 197 -0.85 -27.58 1.25
N ASN A 198 -2.05 -27.85 1.74
CA ASN A 198 -3.02 -26.80 2.08
C ASN A 198 -2.48 -25.77 3.08
N SER A 199 -1.68 -26.22 4.08
CA SER A 199 -1.06 -25.28 5.03
C SER A 199 -0.07 -24.33 4.36
N TRP A 200 0.71 -24.83 3.40
CA TRP A 200 1.66 -24.00 2.66
C TRP A 200 0.94 -22.98 1.74
N ARG A 201 -0.10 -23.45 1.03
CA ARG A 201 -0.95 -22.55 0.22
C ARG A 201 -1.62 -21.48 1.06
N ALA A 202 -2.15 -21.85 2.23
CA ALA A 202 -2.76 -20.92 3.17
C ALA A 202 -1.74 -19.91 3.72
N LEU A 203 -0.51 -20.35 4.04
CA LEU A 203 0.58 -19.46 4.45
C LEU A 203 0.84 -18.39 3.39
N TYR A 204 1.04 -18.77 2.13
CA TYR A 204 1.35 -17.82 1.07
C TYR A 204 0.19 -16.86 0.78
N ALA A 205 -1.04 -17.34 0.80
CA ALA A 205 -2.22 -16.50 0.68
C ALA A 205 -2.34 -15.50 1.86
N GLY A 206 -2.05 -15.95 3.08
CA GLY A 206 -2.05 -15.10 4.26
C GLY A 206 -0.96 -14.03 4.22
N VAL A 207 0.26 -14.40 3.80
CA VAL A 207 1.37 -13.43 3.63
C VAL A 207 1.04 -12.40 2.54
N ALA A 208 0.44 -12.83 1.42
CA ALA A 208 0.00 -11.91 0.37
C ALA A 208 -1.04 -10.91 0.89
N LYS A 209 -2.05 -11.39 1.64
CA LYS A 209 -3.05 -10.53 2.27
C LYS A 209 -2.42 -9.54 3.25
N PHE A 210 -1.51 -10.02 4.11
CA PHE A 210 -0.79 -9.16 5.06
C PHE A 210 -0.02 -8.04 4.33
N CYS A 211 0.71 -8.37 3.26
CA CYS A 211 1.42 -7.38 2.46
C CYS A 211 0.47 -6.34 1.85
N ASP A 212 -0.67 -6.77 1.33
CA ASP A 212 -1.66 -5.87 0.77
C ASP A 212 -2.30 -4.96 1.82
N ASP A 213 -2.61 -5.50 2.99
CA ASP A 213 -3.16 -4.73 4.12
C ASP A 213 -2.13 -3.72 4.65
N LEU A 214 -0.87 -4.09 4.77
CA LEU A 214 0.18 -3.17 5.25
C LEU A 214 0.43 -2.01 4.26
N VAL A 215 0.41 -2.28 2.95
CA VAL A 215 0.51 -1.22 1.92
C VAL A 215 -0.66 -0.24 2.04
N GLN A 216 -1.89 -0.73 2.26
CA GLN A 216 -3.06 0.12 2.45
C GLN A 216 -3.00 0.91 3.76
N HIS A 217 -2.58 0.28 4.85
CA HIS A 217 -2.37 0.91 6.16
C HIS A 217 -1.42 2.11 6.02
N ILE A 218 -0.20 1.87 5.54
CA ILE A 218 0.81 2.91 5.31
C ILE A 218 0.29 4.00 4.35
N HIS A 219 -0.48 3.63 3.32
CA HIS A 219 -1.07 4.61 2.41
C HIS A 219 -2.02 5.57 3.12
N LEU A 220 -2.91 5.06 3.98
CA LEU A 220 -3.85 5.90 4.72
C LEU A 220 -3.11 6.90 5.62
N GLU A 221 -2.06 6.46 6.26
CA GLU A 221 -1.25 7.34 7.11
C GLU A 221 -0.44 8.34 6.30
N ASN A 222 0.39 7.86 5.39
CA ASN A 222 1.32 8.70 4.64
C ASN A 222 0.60 9.71 3.72
N ASN A 223 -0.52 9.33 3.11
CA ASN A 223 -1.13 10.13 2.06
C ASN A 223 -2.45 10.80 2.47
N LEU A 224 -3.12 10.32 3.53
CA LEU A 224 -4.38 10.89 3.99
C LEU A 224 -4.28 11.52 5.39
N LEU A 225 -3.71 10.80 6.38
CA LEU A 225 -3.68 11.26 7.78
C LEU A 225 -2.57 12.28 8.04
N PHE A 226 -1.32 11.92 7.76
CA PHE A 226 -0.15 12.73 8.11
C PHE A 226 -0.12 14.10 7.44
N PRO A 227 -0.56 14.27 6.16
CA PRO A 227 -0.60 15.60 5.54
C PRO A 227 -1.45 16.63 6.28
N ALA A 228 -2.46 16.19 7.07
CA ALA A 228 -3.26 17.09 7.89
C ALA A 228 -2.49 17.70 9.07
N PHE A 229 -1.30 17.18 9.40
CA PHE A 229 -0.44 17.56 10.52
C PHE A 229 0.98 17.93 10.10
N GLU A 230 1.18 18.15 8.83
CA GLU A 230 2.42 18.69 8.25
C GLU A 230 2.21 20.13 7.76
N PRO A 231 3.26 20.96 7.70
CA PRO A 231 3.15 22.26 7.09
C PRO A 231 2.67 22.13 5.64
N ALA A 232 1.79 23.03 5.20
CA ALA A 232 1.43 23.10 3.80
C ALA A 232 2.70 23.15 2.95
N ARG A 233 2.87 22.21 2.04
CA ARG A 233 3.98 22.26 1.07
C ARG A 233 3.82 23.56 0.31
N GLY A 234 4.81 24.46 0.47
CA GLY A 234 4.76 25.79 -0.12
C GLY A 234 4.33 25.77 -1.57
N ALA A 235 3.39 26.66 -1.87
CA ALA A 235 2.92 26.94 -3.23
C ALA A 235 4.04 27.58 -4.06
#